data_2a330a50b1c5c1e9faffaf9b10c46ccd
#
_entry.id   2a330a50b1c5c1e9faffaf9b10c46ccd
#
_cell.length_a   1.000
_cell.length_b   1.000
_cell.length_c   1.000
_cell.angle_alpha   90.00
_cell.angle_beta   90.00
_cell.angle_gamma   90.00
#
_symmetry.space_group_name_H-M   'P 1'
#
loop_
_entity.id
_entity.type
_entity.pdbx_description
1 polymer ?
#
loop_
_entity_poly.entity_id
_entity_poly.type
_entity_poly.pdbx_seq_one_letter_code
_entity_poly.pdbx_strand_id
1 'polypeptide(L)'
;MTAVALLLLLAAVAMPRVILPRDTFSYIVTFDITQSMNTEDVALNGVPVSRLVFARAAMRDALGQLPCGSKVGWSVFTGQRTLLLLPPVEVCSNFDALLSSLEGIDGRMRWTNWSRIAEGGIYSATRVAQDVGQGAAVVFVTDGQEAPPVLPSDALKRDINPAQVKGWLIGVGGDQAAPIPHTDAEGNRDGYWQAEDVIQVPPVPGSATQAESHEELSELRGHYLAAVAGGIGFGYRRLSGAGSLREAMIDARFAHREPVPTDLRWCPALLALLLLTWRFAPEFGWARRRLTGRHSNSSYVGGRAS
;
A
#
# COMPACT_ATOMS: atom_id res chain seq x y z
N MET A 1 2.02 28.40 -37.68
CA MET A 1 2.40 27.55 -36.54
C MET A 1 2.01 28.20 -35.21
N THR A 2 2.36 29.46 -34.92
CA THR A 2 1.97 30.16 -33.66
C THR A 2 0.46 30.24 -33.44
N ALA A 3 -0.33 30.53 -34.50
CA ALA A 3 -1.78 30.57 -34.41
C ALA A 3 -2.38 29.19 -34.08
N VAL A 4 -1.81 28.11 -34.62
CA VAL A 4 -2.23 26.74 -34.31
C VAL A 4 -1.89 26.38 -32.87
N ALA A 5 -0.72 26.77 -32.38
CA ALA A 5 -0.35 26.55 -30.98
C ALA A 5 -1.28 27.33 -30.04
N LEU A 6 -1.66 28.56 -30.40
CA LEU A 6 -2.62 29.34 -29.61
C LEU A 6 -4.01 28.67 -29.57
N LEU A 7 -4.50 28.18 -30.70
CA LEU A 7 -5.76 27.44 -30.78
C LEU A 7 -5.73 26.16 -29.92
N LEU A 8 -4.61 25.43 -29.94
CA LEU A 8 -4.44 24.25 -29.11
C LEU A 8 -4.43 24.60 -27.61
N LEU A 9 -3.82 25.72 -27.21
CA LEU A 9 -3.86 26.20 -25.83
C LEU A 9 -5.28 26.60 -25.41
N LEU A 10 -6.00 27.30 -26.28
CA LEU A 10 -7.41 27.65 -26.02
C LEU A 10 -8.26 26.38 -25.91
N ALA A 11 -8.03 25.39 -26.81
CA ALA A 11 -8.70 24.09 -26.72
C ALA A 11 -8.38 23.36 -25.40
N ALA A 12 -7.12 23.42 -24.94
CA ALA A 12 -6.72 22.83 -23.66
C ALA A 12 -7.49 23.46 -22.48
N VAL A 13 -7.71 24.76 -22.48
CA VAL A 13 -8.46 25.45 -21.42
C VAL A 13 -9.94 25.14 -21.49
N ALA A 14 -10.53 25.09 -22.68
CA ALA A 14 -11.96 24.88 -22.90
C ALA A 14 -12.40 23.41 -22.81
N MET A 15 -11.44 22.46 -22.89
CA MET A 15 -11.74 21.04 -22.95
C MET A 15 -12.39 20.52 -21.66
N PRO A 16 -13.59 19.90 -21.71
CA PRO A 16 -14.19 19.24 -20.56
C PRO A 16 -13.42 17.96 -20.20
N ARG A 17 -13.62 17.46 -18.99
CA ARG A 17 -13.13 16.15 -18.59
C ARG A 17 -13.83 15.07 -19.42
N VAL A 18 -13.05 14.15 -19.99
CA VAL A 18 -13.54 13.05 -20.81
C VAL A 18 -13.73 11.82 -19.94
N ILE A 19 -14.90 11.19 -20.03
CA ILE A 19 -15.17 9.95 -19.30
C ILE A 19 -14.54 8.79 -20.06
N LEU A 20 -13.53 8.15 -19.46
CA LEU A 20 -12.84 6.99 -20.00
C LEU A 20 -13.01 5.77 -19.08
N PRO A 21 -13.24 4.56 -19.63
CA PRO A 21 -13.22 3.34 -18.83
C PRO A 21 -11.78 3.08 -18.35
N ARG A 22 -11.61 3.02 -17.03
CA ARG A 22 -10.33 2.72 -16.39
C ARG A 22 -10.50 1.61 -15.36
N ASP A 23 -9.43 0.87 -15.13
CA ASP A 23 -9.37 -0.07 -14.03
C ASP A 23 -9.19 0.74 -12.74
N THR A 24 -10.15 0.60 -11.84
CA THR A 24 -10.19 1.22 -10.52
C THR A 24 -10.26 0.15 -9.46
N PHE A 25 -9.96 0.51 -8.23
CA PHE A 25 -9.93 -0.39 -7.09
C PHE A 25 -10.76 0.18 -5.96
N SER A 26 -11.41 -0.68 -5.18
CA SER A 26 -12.15 -0.27 -3.99
C SER A 26 -11.69 -1.10 -2.80
N TYR A 27 -11.17 -0.44 -1.76
CA TYR A 27 -10.59 -1.11 -0.59
C TYR A 27 -11.11 -0.55 0.72
N ILE A 28 -11.29 -1.44 1.68
CA ILE A 28 -11.29 -1.12 3.10
C ILE A 28 -10.01 -1.66 3.67
N VAL A 29 -9.12 -0.77 4.09
CA VAL A 29 -7.85 -1.13 4.71
C VAL A 29 -8.05 -1.15 6.21
N THR A 30 -7.84 -2.31 6.82
CA THR A 30 -7.90 -2.53 8.26
C THR A 30 -6.50 -2.57 8.82
N PHE A 31 -6.19 -1.67 9.75
CA PHE A 31 -4.96 -1.71 10.51
C PHE A 31 -5.20 -2.41 11.84
N ASP A 32 -4.41 -3.43 12.11
CA ASP A 32 -4.28 -3.97 13.45
C ASP A 32 -3.59 -2.93 14.33
N ILE A 33 -4.23 -2.57 15.45
CA ILE A 33 -3.69 -1.61 16.42
C ILE A 33 -3.48 -2.25 17.80
N THR A 34 -3.39 -3.57 17.86
CA THR A 34 -3.06 -4.28 19.10
C THR A 34 -1.64 -4.01 19.55
N GLN A 35 -1.30 -4.36 20.79
CA GLN A 35 0.00 -4.02 21.40
C GLN A 35 1.20 -4.57 20.61
N SER A 36 1.07 -5.76 20.04
CA SER A 36 2.14 -6.38 19.24
C SER A 36 2.56 -5.54 18.04
N MET A 37 1.64 -4.71 17.51
CA MET A 37 1.93 -3.77 16.43
C MET A 37 2.81 -2.57 16.87
N ASN A 38 3.05 -2.40 18.17
CA ASN A 38 4.01 -1.42 18.69
C ASN A 38 5.47 -1.93 18.67
N THR A 39 5.69 -3.23 18.39
CA THR A 39 7.04 -3.81 18.31
C THR A 39 7.88 -3.11 17.25
N GLU A 40 9.14 -2.78 17.61
CA GLU A 40 10.07 -1.97 16.79
C GLU A 40 11.11 -2.87 16.10
N ASP A 41 10.65 -3.86 15.36
CA ASP A 41 11.48 -4.88 14.68
C ASP A 41 11.55 -4.69 13.15
N VAL A 42 11.03 -3.58 12.67
CA VAL A 42 11.09 -3.15 11.27
C VAL A 42 11.75 -1.77 11.18
N ALA A 43 12.31 -1.43 10.02
CA ALA A 43 13.02 -0.17 9.84
C ALA A 43 12.46 0.66 8.68
N LEU A 44 12.30 1.96 8.89
CA LEU A 44 11.99 2.94 7.86
C LEU A 44 13.23 3.83 7.63
N ASN A 45 13.79 3.79 6.43
CA ASN A 45 15.02 4.51 6.09
C ASN A 45 16.20 4.19 7.04
N GLY A 46 16.29 2.95 7.51
CA GLY A 46 17.34 2.50 8.43
C GLY A 46 17.11 2.84 9.90
N VAL A 47 15.99 3.48 10.25
CA VAL A 47 15.61 3.78 11.62
C VAL A 47 14.55 2.78 12.09
N PRO A 48 14.75 2.09 13.23
CA PRO A 48 13.74 1.22 13.81
C PRO A 48 12.46 2.00 14.10
N VAL A 49 11.31 1.42 13.72
CA VAL A 49 9.98 2.00 13.95
C VAL A 49 9.01 0.90 14.32
N SER A 50 7.88 1.26 14.93
CA SER A 50 6.83 0.29 15.18
C SER A 50 6.22 -0.25 13.88
N ARG A 51 5.72 -1.50 13.93
CA ARG A 51 5.05 -2.15 12.80
C ARG A 51 3.89 -1.31 12.26
N LEU A 52 3.13 -0.66 13.14
CA LEU A 52 2.03 0.22 12.75
C LEU A 52 2.52 1.47 12.00
N VAL A 53 3.61 2.10 12.46
CA VAL A 53 4.23 3.25 11.77
C VAL A 53 4.74 2.82 10.39
N PHE A 54 5.40 1.66 10.29
CA PHE A 54 5.87 1.11 9.04
C PHE A 54 4.72 0.82 8.06
N ALA A 55 3.63 0.22 8.54
CA ALA A 55 2.45 -0.08 7.74
C ALA A 55 1.77 1.20 7.20
N ARG A 56 1.63 2.24 8.04
CA ARG A 56 1.08 3.54 7.61
C ARG A 56 1.95 4.22 6.57
N ALA A 57 3.28 4.18 6.73
CA ALA A 57 4.21 4.75 5.74
C ALA A 57 4.09 4.03 4.40
N ALA A 58 4.04 2.69 4.41
CA ALA A 58 3.84 1.90 3.18
C ALA A 58 2.47 2.19 2.53
N MET A 59 1.43 2.41 3.32
CA MET A 59 0.09 2.76 2.81
C MET A 59 0.06 4.15 2.20
N ARG A 60 0.72 5.15 2.79
CA ARG A 60 0.87 6.50 2.21
C ARG A 60 1.45 6.43 0.80
N ASP A 61 2.53 5.67 0.64
CA ASP A 61 3.20 5.51 -0.65
C ASP A 61 2.34 4.74 -1.65
N ALA A 62 1.61 3.72 -1.20
CA ALA A 62 0.70 2.94 -2.04
C ALA A 62 -0.49 3.79 -2.53
N LEU A 63 -1.06 4.65 -1.68
CA LEU A 63 -2.14 5.57 -2.06
C LEU A 63 -1.75 6.48 -3.23
N GLY A 64 -0.54 7.04 -3.20
CA GLY A 64 -0.05 7.92 -4.26
C GLY A 64 0.12 7.23 -5.62
N GLN A 65 0.01 5.91 -5.67
CA GLN A 65 0.21 5.11 -6.86
C GLN A 65 -1.08 4.42 -7.35
N LEU A 66 -2.18 4.56 -6.62
CA LEU A 66 -3.48 4.07 -7.08
C LEU A 66 -4.02 4.97 -8.20
N PRO A 67 -4.63 4.39 -9.24
CA PRO A 67 -5.24 5.17 -10.30
C PRO A 67 -6.42 5.99 -9.76
N CYS A 68 -6.57 7.22 -10.27
CA CYS A 68 -7.74 8.04 -9.96
C CYS A 68 -9.04 7.31 -10.34
N GLY A 69 -10.08 7.49 -9.52
CA GLY A 69 -11.31 6.71 -9.54
C GLY A 69 -11.29 5.56 -8.54
N SER A 70 -10.11 5.12 -8.07
CA SER A 70 -10.03 4.15 -6.98
C SER A 70 -10.52 4.74 -5.67
N LYS A 71 -11.10 3.89 -4.81
CA LYS A 71 -11.68 4.29 -3.54
C LYS A 71 -10.97 3.56 -2.40
N VAL A 72 -10.63 4.27 -1.33
CA VAL A 72 -10.02 3.70 -0.13
C VAL A 72 -10.72 4.22 1.11
N GLY A 73 -11.00 3.31 2.03
CA GLY A 73 -11.51 3.60 3.36
C GLY A 73 -10.64 2.97 4.43
N TRP A 74 -10.80 3.46 5.64
CA TRP A 74 -10.02 3.01 6.80
C TRP A 74 -10.88 2.30 7.83
N SER A 75 -10.35 1.25 8.37
CA SER A 75 -10.85 0.58 9.55
C SER A 75 -9.70 0.19 10.48
N VAL A 76 -10.01 -0.06 11.73
CA VAL A 76 -9.05 -0.52 12.73
C VAL A 76 -9.54 -1.80 13.39
N PHE A 77 -8.64 -2.71 13.62
CA PHE A 77 -8.87 -3.89 14.44
C PHE A 77 -8.39 -3.60 15.86
N THR A 78 -9.30 -3.67 16.83
CA THR A 78 -9.07 -3.26 18.22
C THR A 78 -8.87 -4.44 19.17
N GLY A 79 -8.58 -5.62 18.64
CA GLY A 79 -8.37 -6.85 19.36
C GLY A 79 -9.54 -7.86 19.28
N GLN A 80 -10.79 -7.39 19.27
CA GLN A 80 -11.96 -8.27 19.19
C GLN A 80 -12.76 -8.10 17.90
N ARG A 81 -12.81 -6.90 17.36
CA ARG A 81 -13.55 -6.59 16.13
C ARG A 81 -12.91 -5.46 15.35
N THR A 82 -13.27 -5.38 14.09
CA THR A 82 -12.93 -4.28 13.19
C THR A 82 -13.99 -3.20 13.25
N LEU A 83 -13.55 -1.96 13.33
CA LEU A 83 -14.38 -0.76 13.30
C LEU A 83 -14.07 0.07 12.08
N LEU A 84 -15.11 0.44 11.33
CA LEU A 84 -14.99 1.36 10.22
C LEU A 84 -14.78 2.79 10.75
N LEU A 85 -13.69 3.43 10.34
CA LEU A 85 -13.39 4.83 10.65
C LEU A 85 -13.81 5.76 9.52
N LEU A 86 -13.54 5.36 8.28
CA LEU A 86 -13.82 6.13 7.08
C LEU A 86 -14.32 5.18 5.98
N PRO A 87 -15.52 5.38 5.44
CA PRO A 87 -15.96 4.61 4.28
C PRO A 87 -15.08 4.91 3.06
N PRO A 88 -15.03 4.02 2.04
CA PRO A 88 -14.24 4.24 0.84
C PRO A 88 -14.62 5.53 0.12
N VAL A 89 -13.63 6.43 -0.02
CA VAL A 89 -13.72 7.69 -0.78
C VAL A 89 -12.72 7.69 -1.92
N GLU A 90 -13.00 8.43 -2.98
CA GLU A 90 -12.14 8.51 -4.17
C GLU A 90 -10.78 9.13 -3.81
N VAL A 91 -9.71 8.45 -4.24
CA VAL A 91 -8.34 8.72 -3.77
C VAL A 91 -7.84 10.09 -4.24
N CYS A 92 -7.95 10.40 -5.54
CA CYS A 92 -7.34 11.62 -6.08
C CYS A 92 -8.03 12.90 -5.58
N SER A 93 -9.35 12.88 -5.43
CA SER A 93 -10.12 14.04 -4.95
C SER A 93 -10.00 14.26 -3.45
N ASN A 94 -9.65 13.21 -2.69
CA ASN A 94 -9.61 13.25 -1.22
C ASN A 94 -8.23 12.88 -0.67
N PHE A 95 -7.17 13.04 -1.48
CA PHE A 95 -5.84 12.53 -1.15
C PHE A 95 -5.31 13.07 0.19
N ASP A 96 -5.35 14.39 0.39
CA ASP A 96 -4.87 15.02 1.62
C ASP A 96 -5.70 14.62 2.85
N ALA A 97 -7.03 14.47 2.69
CA ALA A 97 -7.92 14.03 3.75
C ALA A 97 -7.65 12.56 4.13
N LEU A 98 -7.39 11.71 3.13
CA LEU A 98 -7.01 10.32 3.36
C LEU A 98 -5.67 10.24 4.10
N LEU A 99 -4.67 11.03 3.71
CA LEU A 99 -3.38 11.07 4.40
C LEU A 99 -3.52 11.54 5.85
N SER A 100 -4.24 12.64 6.08
CA SER A 100 -4.44 13.19 7.42
C SER A 100 -5.17 12.22 8.33
N SER A 101 -6.19 11.52 7.82
CA SER A 101 -6.92 10.51 8.57
C SER A 101 -6.08 9.25 8.85
N LEU A 102 -5.22 8.84 7.91
CA LEU A 102 -4.29 7.74 8.08
C LEU A 102 -3.27 8.05 9.20
N GLU A 103 -2.78 9.28 9.28
CA GLU A 103 -1.85 9.71 10.33
C GLU A 103 -2.49 9.68 11.72
N GLY A 104 -3.79 9.86 11.82
CA GLY A 104 -4.53 9.76 13.07
C GLY A 104 -4.76 8.34 13.59
N ILE A 105 -4.49 7.30 12.78
CA ILE A 105 -4.64 5.91 13.22
C ILE A 105 -3.46 5.53 14.12
N ASP A 106 -3.72 5.27 15.39
CA ASP A 106 -2.71 4.86 16.35
C ASP A 106 -3.26 3.88 17.42
N GLY A 107 -2.38 3.41 18.30
CA GLY A 107 -2.72 2.42 19.34
C GLY A 107 -3.68 2.93 20.41
N ARG A 108 -3.94 4.25 20.53
CA ARG A 108 -4.89 4.83 21.52
C ARG A 108 -6.34 4.49 21.20
N MET A 109 -6.65 4.09 19.96
CA MET A 109 -7.98 3.66 19.56
C MET A 109 -8.35 2.26 20.05
N ARG A 110 -7.39 1.48 20.59
CA ARG A 110 -7.68 0.16 21.13
C ARG A 110 -8.31 0.28 22.52
N TRP A 111 -9.16 -0.69 22.85
CA TRP A 111 -9.79 -0.76 24.16
C TRP A 111 -9.64 -2.11 24.88
N THR A 112 -8.85 -3.02 24.30
CA THR A 112 -8.58 -4.33 24.88
C THR A 112 -7.15 -4.77 24.60
N ASN A 113 -6.60 -5.62 25.46
CA ASN A 113 -5.31 -6.27 25.25
C ASN A 113 -5.47 -7.69 24.67
N TRP A 114 -6.68 -8.09 24.36
CA TRP A 114 -6.95 -9.34 23.67
C TRP A 114 -6.83 -9.15 22.17
N SER A 115 -6.39 -10.24 21.49
CA SER A 115 -6.31 -10.26 20.03
C SER A 115 -6.94 -11.55 19.49
N ARG A 116 -7.99 -11.40 18.70
CA ARG A 116 -8.70 -12.46 17.96
C ARG A 116 -8.69 -12.12 16.48
N ILE A 117 -7.52 -12.26 15.87
CA ILE A 117 -7.30 -11.78 14.49
C ILE A 117 -8.20 -12.51 13.51
N ALA A 118 -8.19 -13.83 13.52
CA ALA A 118 -8.96 -14.60 12.56
C ALA A 118 -10.47 -14.47 12.79
N GLU A 119 -10.96 -14.89 13.95
CA GLU A 119 -12.41 -14.99 14.24
C GLU A 119 -13.03 -13.63 14.57
N GLY A 120 -12.26 -12.70 15.13
CA GLY A 120 -12.72 -11.37 15.45
C GLY A 120 -12.41 -10.35 14.34
N GLY A 121 -11.14 -10.20 14.02
CA GLY A 121 -10.62 -9.17 13.11
C GLY A 121 -11.02 -9.40 11.65
N ILE A 122 -10.56 -10.48 11.07
CA ILE A 122 -10.77 -10.77 9.64
C ILE A 122 -12.26 -11.00 9.35
N TYR A 123 -12.94 -11.75 10.20
CA TYR A 123 -14.38 -11.96 10.06
C TYR A 123 -15.15 -10.65 10.10
N SER A 124 -14.90 -9.79 11.10
CA SER A 124 -15.60 -8.50 11.20
C SER A 124 -15.20 -7.52 10.09
N ALA A 125 -13.95 -7.55 9.61
CA ALA A 125 -13.52 -6.75 8.45
C ALA A 125 -14.28 -7.14 7.17
N THR A 126 -14.50 -8.44 6.96
CA THR A 126 -15.30 -8.91 5.82
C THR A 126 -16.77 -8.48 5.94
N ARG A 127 -17.34 -8.50 7.15
CA ARG A 127 -18.70 -7.99 7.40
C ARG A 127 -18.79 -6.50 7.11
N VAL A 128 -17.82 -5.71 7.59
CA VAL A 128 -17.75 -4.26 7.28
C VAL A 128 -17.70 -4.02 5.77
N ALA A 129 -16.90 -4.80 5.03
CA ALA A 129 -16.83 -4.67 3.57
C ALA A 129 -18.14 -5.04 2.87
N GLN A 130 -18.85 -6.06 3.35
CA GLN A 130 -20.18 -6.44 2.86
C GLN A 130 -21.22 -5.34 3.11
N ASP A 131 -21.23 -4.76 4.31
CA ASP A 131 -22.19 -3.71 4.70
C ASP A 131 -21.97 -2.40 3.92
N VAL A 132 -20.69 -2.06 3.66
CA VAL A 132 -20.34 -0.92 2.78
C VAL A 132 -20.74 -1.20 1.34
N GLY A 133 -20.64 -2.45 0.89
CA GLY A 133 -20.99 -2.84 -0.48
C GLY A 133 -19.99 -2.32 -1.52
N GLN A 134 -20.48 -1.97 -2.72
CA GLN A 134 -19.68 -1.42 -3.82
C GLN A 134 -18.50 -2.31 -4.27
N GLY A 135 -18.51 -3.62 -3.95
CA GLY A 135 -17.44 -4.53 -4.30
C GLY A 135 -16.10 -4.25 -3.58
N ALA A 136 -16.14 -3.58 -2.44
CA ALA A 136 -14.94 -3.26 -1.67
C ALA A 136 -14.23 -4.54 -1.21
N ALA A 137 -12.93 -4.62 -1.51
CA ALA A 137 -12.05 -5.68 -1.04
C ALA A 137 -11.40 -5.29 0.30
N VAL A 138 -11.06 -6.29 1.12
CA VAL A 138 -10.39 -6.08 2.41
C VAL A 138 -8.87 -6.15 2.23
N VAL A 139 -8.15 -5.20 2.81
CA VAL A 139 -6.70 -5.27 3.02
C VAL A 139 -6.46 -5.23 4.51
N PHE A 140 -6.15 -6.38 5.12
CA PHE A 140 -5.96 -6.50 6.56
C PHE A 140 -4.48 -6.56 6.90
N VAL A 141 -3.97 -5.56 7.62
CA VAL A 141 -2.55 -5.40 7.97
C VAL A 141 -2.36 -5.78 9.43
N THR A 142 -1.57 -6.82 9.71
CA THR A 142 -1.38 -7.39 11.04
C THR A 142 -0.05 -8.17 11.11
N ASP A 143 0.45 -8.42 12.31
CA ASP A 143 1.54 -9.37 12.56
C ASP A 143 1.06 -10.82 12.76
N GLY A 144 -0.24 -11.00 12.95
CA GLY A 144 -0.85 -12.31 13.15
C GLY A 144 -0.80 -12.85 14.57
N GLN A 145 -0.43 -12.05 15.57
CA GLN A 145 -0.38 -12.51 16.96
C GLN A 145 -1.76 -12.56 17.59
N GLU A 146 -2.19 -13.78 17.93
CA GLU A 146 -3.40 -14.02 18.71
C GLU A 146 -3.06 -13.96 20.22
N ALA A 147 -3.91 -13.32 21.01
CA ALA A 147 -3.74 -13.22 22.46
C ALA A 147 -5.08 -13.53 23.19
N PRO A 148 -5.22 -14.65 23.90
CA PRO A 148 -4.30 -15.78 23.92
C PRO A 148 -4.23 -16.52 22.59
N PRO A 149 -3.12 -17.22 22.31
CA PRO A 149 -2.93 -17.94 21.06
C PRO A 149 -3.99 -19.01 20.83
N VAL A 150 -4.60 -18.99 19.65
CA VAL A 150 -5.67 -19.93 19.25
C VAL A 150 -5.47 -20.31 17.80
N LEU A 151 -5.70 -21.56 17.48
CA LEU A 151 -5.76 -22.01 16.10
C LEU A 151 -7.10 -21.60 15.46
N PRO A 152 -7.10 -21.18 14.18
CA PRO A 152 -8.35 -20.84 13.48
C PRO A 152 -9.29 -22.02 13.43
N SER A 153 -10.53 -21.78 13.77
CA SER A 153 -11.56 -22.82 13.68
C SER A 153 -12.02 -23.01 12.24
N ASP A 154 -12.55 -24.21 11.94
CA ASP A 154 -13.21 -24.46 10.65
C ASP A 154 -14.52 -23.66 10.47
N ALA A 155 -15.04 -23.06 11.55
CA ALA A 155 -16.18 -22.13 11.48
C ALA A 155 -15.82 -20.89 10.68
N LEU A 156 -14.65 -20.30 10.89
CA LEU A 156 -14.19 -19.13 10.14
C LEU A 156 -14.22 -19.35 8.62
N LYS A 157 -13.77 -20.53 8.17
CA LYS A 157 -13.77 -20.90 6.74
C LYS A 157 -15.17 -20.99 6.14
N ARG A 158 -16.16 -21.36 6.96
CA ARG A 158 -17.57 -21.46 6.51
C ARG A 158 -18.26 -20.11 6.48
N ASP A 159 -17.91 -19.24 7.43
CA ASP A 159 -18.59 -17.96 7.64
C ASP A 159 -18.09 -16.85 6.71
N ILE A 160 -16.87 -16.97 6.19
CA ILE A 160 -16.34 -16.08 5.16
C ILE A 160 -16.56 -16.71 3.79
N ASN A 161 -17.42 -16.09 3.00
CA ASN A 161 -17.66 -16.52 1.61
C ASN A 161 -16.74 -15.74 0.64
N PRO A 162 -15.73 -16.41 0.05
CA PRO A 162 -14.78 -15.73 -0.86
C PRO A 162 -15.43 -15.21 -2.15
N ALA A 163 -16.64 -15.65 -2.47
CA ALA A 163 -17.39 -15.09 -3.60
C ALA A 163 -18.00 -13.71 -3.29
N GLN A 164 -18.19 -13.38 -2.02
CA GLN A 164 -18.80 -12.11 -1.60
C GLN A 164 -17.76 -11.03 -1.27
N VAL A 165 -16.67 -11.40 -0.63
CA VAL A 165 -15.58 -10.49 -0.27
C VAL A 165 -14.25 -11.13 -0.61
N LYS A 166 -13.43 -10.38 -1.32
CA LYS A 166 -12.05 -10.73 -1.62
C LYS A 166 -11.11 -9.91 -0.77
N GLY A 167 -9.86 -10.31 -0.62
CA GLY A 167 -8.92 -9.49 0.14
C GLY A 167 -7.50 -10.00 0.15
N TRP A 168 -6.69 -9.22 0.86
CA TRP A 168 -5.32 -9.49 1.20
C TRP A 168 -5.12 -9.49 2.71
N LEU A 169 -4.37 -10.47 3.21
CA LEU A 169 -3.74 -10.39 4.51
C LEU A 169 -2.30 -9.93 4.30
N ILE A 170 -1.95 -8.80 4.90
CA ILE A 170 -0.63 -8.18 4.80
C ILE A 170 0.07 -8.37 6.13
N GLY A 171 1.06 -9.26 6.14
CA GLY A 171 1.85 -9.57 7.35
C GLY A 171 2.97 -8.55 7.55
N VAL A 172 3.08 -7.95 8.74
CA VAL A 172 4.12 -6.99 9.09
C VAL A 172 4.87 -7.42 10.34
N GLY A 173 6.20 -7.33 10.33
CA GLY A 173 7.08 -7.68 11.44
C GLY A 173 8.32 -8.44 11.01
N GLY A 174 9.27 -8.60 11.96
CA GLY A 174 10.48 -9.39 11.84
C GLY A 174 10.22 -10.90 12.00
N ASP A 175 11.23 -11.71 11.67
CA ASP A 175 11.20 -13.17 11.82
C ASP A 175 11.75 -13.64 13.17
N GLN A 176 12.16 -12.71 14.02
CA GLN A 176 12.68 -12.98 15.36
C GLN A 176 11.73 -12.36 16.38
N ALA A 177 11.45 -13.13 17.43
CA ALA A 177 10.64 -12.67 18.53
C ALA A 177 11.30 -11.46 19.22
N ALA A 178 10.55 -10.38 19.36
CA ALA A 178 10.99 -9.11 19.94
C ALA A 178 10.04 -8.67 21.06
N PRO A 179 10.53 -7.96 22.09
CA PRO A 179 9.70 -7.50 23.19
C PRO A 179 8.59 -6.56 22.73
N ILE A 180 7.38 -6.78 23.22
CA ILE A 180 6.23 -5.93 22.91
C ILE A 180 6.25 -4.73 23.86
N PRO A 181 6.36 -3.48 23.33
CA PRO A 181 6.25 -2.29 24.16
C PRO A 181 4.87 -2.22 24.83
N HIS A 182 4.86 -2.02 26.15
CA HIS A 182 3.64 -1.71 26.90
C HIS A 182 3.35 -0.21 26.76
N THR A 183 2.10 0.13 26.46
CA THR A 183 1.64 1.53 26.37
C THR A 183 0.38 1.70 27.19
N ASP A 184 0.30 2.83 27.90
CA ASP A 184 -0.90 3.24 28.63
C ASP A 184 -2.07 3.61 27.67
N ALA A 185 -3.20 4.03 28.24
CA ALA A 185 -4.37 4.45 27.48
C ALA A 185 -4.13 5.73 26.67
N GLU A 186 -3.22 6.57 27.12
CA GLU A 186 -2.80 7.81 26.47
C GLU A 186 -1.79 7.57 25.35
N GLY A 187 -1.25 6.34 25.23
CA GLY A 187 -0.27 5.93 24.24
C GLY A 187 1.18 6.16 24.64
N ASN A 188 1.44 6.53 25.91
CA ASN A 188 2.80 6.67 26.42
C ASN A 188 3.38 5.30 26.71
N ARG A 189 4.66 5.11 26.37
CA ARG A 189 5.38 3.88 26.65
C ARG A 189 5.81 3.85 28.11
N ASP A 190 5.47 2.79 28.82
CA ASP A 190 5.81 2.57 30.24
C ASP A 190 6.54 1.23 30.47
N GLY A 191 7.23 0.74 29.45
CA GLY A 191 8.05 -0.46 29.54
C GLY A 191 7.75 -1.48 28.44
N TYR A 192 7.79 -2.74 28.82
CA TYR A 192 7.48 -3.90 27.96
C TYR A 192 6.59 -4.87 28.72
N TRP A 193 5.75 -5.58 27.99
CA TRP A 193 4.98 -6.69 28.53
C TRP A 193 5.91 -7.72 29.15
N GLN A 194 5.54 -8.26 30.31
CA GLN A 194 6.25 -9.32 31.00
C GLN A 194 5.49 -10.63 30.88
N ALA A 195 6.19 -11.76 31.05
CA ALA A 195 5.59 -13.09 30.90
C ALA A 195 4.38 -13.33 31.82
N GLU A 196 4.41 -12.71 33.04
CA GLU A 196 3.31 -12.76 34.01
C GLU A 196 2.09 -11.92 33.63
N ASP A 197 2.25 -10.94 32.74
CA ASP A 197 1.18 -10.03 32.32
C ASP A 197 0.35 -10.58 31.16
N VAL A 198 0.82 -11.65 30.52
CA VAL A 198 0.19 -12.25 29.33
C VAL A 198 -0.19 -13.71 29.55
N ILE A 199 -1.21 -14.17 28.84
CA ILE A 199 -1.65 -15.57 28.92
C ILE A 199 -0.73 -16.40 28.04
N GLN A 200 0.07 -17.23 28.66
CA GLN A 200 0.95 -18.19 28.00
C GLN A 200 0.18 -19.42 27.49
N VAL A 201 0.70 -20.08 26.47
CA VAL A 201 0.16 -21.36 26.02
C VAL A 201 0.43 -22.42 27.09
N PRO A 202 -0.60 -23.07 27.66
CA PRO A 202 -0.36 -24.08 28.66
C PRO A 202 0.39 -25.28 28.04
N PRO A 203 1.34 -25.88 28.78
CA PRO A 203 2.04 -27.08 28.31
C PRO A 203 1.05 -28.23 28.06
N VAL A 204 1.22 -28.90 26.94
CA VAL A 204 0.39 -30.11 26.64
C VAL A 204 0.80 -31.22 27.61
N PRO A 205 -0.15 -31.79 28.41
CA PRO A 205 0.16 -32.87 29.31
C PRO A 205 0.78 -34.08 28.57
N GLY A 206 1.97 -34.51 29.02
CA GLY A 206 2.69 -35.64 28.43
C GLY A 206 3.67 -35.31 27.30
N SER A 207 3.82 -34.07 26.93
CA SER A 207 4.85 -33.61 25.98
C SER A 207 6.12 -33.24 26.75
N ALA A 208 7.18 -34.00 26.62
CA ALA A 208 8.48 -33.74 27.26
C ALA A 208 9.32 -32.67 26.51
N THR A 209 8.80 -32.10 25.40
CA THR A 209 9.55 -31.25 24.46
C THR A 209 8.85 -29.95 24.07
N GLN A 210 7.83 -29.53 24.81
CA GLN A 210 7.18 -28.26 24.51
C GLN A 210 8.09 -27.11 25.03
N ALA A 211 8.55 -26.26 24.11
CA ALA A 211 9.22 -25.01 24.49
C ALA A 211 8.27 -24.16 25.33
N GLU A 212 8.81 -23.42 26.30
CA GLU A 212 8.04 -22.41 27.02
C GLU A 212 7.44 -21.41 26.02
N SER A 213 6.18 -21.06 26.23
CA SER A 213 5.53 -20.00 25.47
C SER A 213 6.05 -18.65 25.96
N HIS A 214 6.31 -17.76 25.02
CA HIS A 214 6.78 -16.39 25.26
C HIS A 214 5.87 -15.40 24.52
N GLU A 215 4.61 -15.33 24.96
CA GLU A 215 3.60 -14.46 24.31
C GLU A 215 3.78 -12.98 24.66
N GLU A 216 4.69 -12.64 25.59
CA GLU A 216 5.20 -11.29 25.85
C GLU A 216 6.12 -10.79 24.73
N LEU A 217 6.59 -11.72 23.86
CA LEU A 217 7.36 -11.43 22.66
C LEU A 217 6.48 -11.58 21.42
N SER A 218 6.81 -10.84 20.39
CA SER A 218 6.08 -10.91 19.12
C SER A 218 7.02 -11.07 17.93
N GLU A 219 6.64 -11.93 17.01
CA GLU A 219 7.22 -12.07 15.68
C GLU A 219 6.11 -12.10 14.62
N LEU A 220 6.46 -11.92 13.35
CA LEU A 220 5.50 -12.09 12.27
C LEU A 220 5.04 -13.56 12.17
N ARG A 221 3.78 -13.81 12.43
CA ARG A 221 3.14 -15.14 12.29
C ARG A 221 2.79 -15.45 10.82
N GLY A 222 3.80 -15.31 9.92
CA GLY A 222 3.58 -15.36 8.47
C GLY A 222 2.97 -16.64 7.95
N HIS A 223 3.39 -17.82 8.47
CA HIS A 223 2.81 -19.12 8.12
C HIS A 223 1.34 -19.26 8.56
N TYR A 224 1.01 -18.74 9.74
CA TYR A 224 -0.34 -18.68 10.24
C TYR A 224 -1.25 -17.84 9.34
N LEU A 225 -0.82 -16.60 9.03
CA LEU A 225 -1.56 -15.70 8.16
C LEU A 225 -1.75 -16.26 6.75
N ALA A 226 -0.73 -16.92 6.20
CA ALA A 226 -0.84 -17.58 4.89
C ALA A 226 -1.84 -18.73 4.90
N ALA A 227 -1.87 -19.54 5.99
CA ALA A 227 -2.84 -20.62 6.16
C ALA A 227 -4.27 -20.10 6.31
N VAL A 228 -4.47 -19.04 7.10
CA VAL A 228 -5.77 -18.36 7.24
C VAL A 228 -6.23 -17.81 5.89
N ALA A 229 -5.36 -17.05 5.20
CA ALA A 229 -5.68 -16.47 3.89
C ALA A 229 -6.10 -17.55 2.87
N GLY A 230 -5.33 -18.64 2.76
CA GLY A 230 -5.65 -19.74 1.88
C GLY A 230 -6.99 -20.42 2.23
N GLY A 231 -7.30 -20.53 3.54
CA GLY A 231 -8.54 -21.12 4.03
C GLY A 231 -9.80 -20.33 3.68
N ILE A 232 -9.69 -19.00 3.56
CA ILE A 232 -10.81 -18.09 3.27
C ILE A 232 -10.78 -17.51 1.85
N GLY A 233 -9.82 -17.93 1.00
CA GLY A 233 -9.70 -17.45 -0.38
C GLY A 233 -9.10 -16.06 -0.53
N PHE A 234 -8.41 -15.55 0.50
CA PHE A 234 -7.64 -14.30 0.45
C PHE A 234 -6.22 -14.55 -0.06
N GLY A 235 -5.56 -13.49 -0.54
CA GLY A 235 -4.12 -13.51 -0.75
C GLY A 235 -3.36 -13.23 0.56
N TYR A 236 -2.15 -13.74 0.66
CA TYR A 236 -1.21 -13.37 1.72
C TYR A 236 0.02 -12.72 1.11
N ARG A 237 0.51 -11.65 1.73
CA ARG A 237 1.78 -11.02 1.36
C ARG A 237 2.47 -10.43 2.58
N ARG A 238 3.78 -10.62 2.68
CA ARG A 238 4.60 -9.93 3.68
C ARG A 238 4.85 -8.49 3.26
N LEU A 239 4.71 -7.56 4.18
CA LEU A 239 5.03 -6.15 4.01
C LEU A 239 6.54 -5.94 4.13
N SER A 240 7.23 -5.87 3.02
CA SER A 240 8.67 -5.59 2.94
C SER A 240 8.99 -4.14 2.57
N GLY A 241 7.98 -3.33 2.35
CA GLY A 241 8.05 -1.92 1.96
C GLY A 241 6.86 -1.49 1.12
N ALA A 242 6.85 -0.26 0.67
CA ALA A 242 5.76 0.33 -0.12
C ALA A 242 5.45 -0.46 -1.41
N GLY A 243 6.47 -1.00 -2.05
CA GLY A 243 6.30 -1.78 -3.28
C GLY A 243 5.46 -3.03 -3.10
N SER A 244 5.64 -3.76 -1.98
CA SER A 244 4.87 -4.99 -1.72
C SER A 244 3.39 -4.72 -1.49
N LEU A 245 3.05 -3.62 -0.79
CA LEU A 245 1.66 -3.22 -0.56
C LEU A 245 1.01 -2.71 -1.86
N ARG A 246 1.72 -1.87 -2.60
CA ARG A 246 1.27 -1.39 -3.91
C ARG A 246 0.90 -2.56 -4.82
N GLU A 247 1.80 -3.55 -4.99
CA GLU A 247 1.54 -4.70 -5.84
C GLU A 247 0.29 -5.49 -5.43
N ALA A 248 0.01 -5.59 -4.12
CA ALA A 248 -1.22 -6.18 -3.63
C ALA A 248 -2.45 -5.33 -4.03
N MET A 249 -2.34 -3.99 -3.93
CA MET A 249 -3.46 -3.08 -4.17
C MET A 249 -3.73 -2.78 -5.65
N ILE A 250 -2.80 -3.07 -6.56
CA ILE A 250 -3.03 -2.95 -8.01
C ILE A 250 -3.22 -4.31 -8.70
N ASP A 251 -3.48 -5.37 -7.95
CA ASP A 251 -3.73 -6.69 -8.50
C ASP A 251 -5.01 -6.70 -9.36
N ALA A 252 -4.87 -7.11 -10.60
CA ALA A 252 -5.97 -7.13 -11.58
C ALA A 252 -7.20 -7.95 -11.12
N ARG A 253 -7.03 -8.89 -10.18
CA ARG A 253 -8.13 -9.66 -9.60
C ARG A 253 -9.15 -8.80 -8.86
N PHE A 254 -8.75 -7.59 -8.42
CA PHE A 254 -9.56 -6.63 -7.68
C PHE A 254 -9.96 -5.41 -8.52
N ALA A 255 -9.55 -5.39 -9.80
CA ALA A 255 -9.86 -4.29 -10.70
C ALA A 255 -11.35 -4.28 -11.06
N HIS A 256 -11.95 -3.10 -10.99
CA HIS A 256 -13.29 -2.79 -11.49
C HIS A 256 -13.16 -1.81 -12.65
N ARG A 257 -13.78 -2.12 -13.78
CA ARG A 257 -13.75 -1.22 -14.92
C ARG A 257 -14.85 -0.18 -14.79
N GLU A 258 -14.50 1.02 -14.36
CA GLU A 258 -15.44 2.10 -14.13
C GLU A 258 -15.21 3.30 -15.07
N PRO A 259 -16.27 4.03 -15.46
CA PRO A 259 -16.15 5.27 -16.20
C PRO A 259 -15.62 6.38 -15.30
N VAL A 260 -14.37 6.81 -15.51
CA VAL A 260 -13.69 7.81 -14.69
C VAL A 260 -13.49 9.11 -15.47
N PRO A 261 -13.89 10.29 -14.93
CA PRO A 261 -13.58 11.58 -15.51
C PRO A 261 -12.07 11.81 -15.58
N THR A 262 -11.53 11.78 -16.79
CA THR A 262 -10.09 11.91 -17.05
C THR A 262 -9.78 13.28 -17.63
N ASP A 263 -8.78 13.94 -17.07
CA ASP A 263 -8.28 15.21 -17.59
C ASP A 263 -7.29 14.96 -18.74
N LEU A 264 -7.71 15.28 -19.97
CA LEU A 264 -6.89 15.17 -21.17
C LEU A 264 -6.38 16.53 -21.68
N ARG A 265 -6.52 17.59 -20.90
CA ARG A 265 -6.08 18.97 -21.26
C ARG A 265 -4.59 19.03 -21.54
N TRP A 266 -3.81 18.14 -20.93
CA TRP A 266 -2.38 18.06 -21.17
C TRP A 266 -2.02 17.66 -22.61
N CYS A 267 -2.88 16.91 -23.34
CA CYS A 267 -2.61 16.48 -24.71
C CYS A 267 -2.50 17.67 -25.67
N PRO A 268 -3.52 18.56 -25.81
CA PRO A 268 -3.39 19.73 -26.66
C PRO A 268 -2.36 20.72 -26.15
N ALA A 269 -2.15 20.84 -24.81
CA ALA A 269 -1.09 21.68 -24.25
C ALA A 269 0.31 21.18 -24.65
N LEU A 270 0.56 19.87 -24.58
CA LEU A 270 1.83 19.26 -25.01
C LEU A 270 2.07 19.46 -26.50
N LEU A 271 1.04 19.27 -27.35
CA LEU A 271 1.15 19.52 -28.78
C LEU A 271 1.49 20.99 -29.08
N ALA A 272 0.85 21.93 -28.38
CA ALA A 272 1.17 23.34 -28.48
C ALA A 272 2.63 23.64 -28.13
N LEU A 273 3.10 23.04 -27.00
CA LEU A 273 4.49 23.18 -26.55
C LEU A 273 5.48 22.64 -27.61
N LEU A 274 5.22 21.45 -28.15
CA LEU A 274 6.06 20.85 -29.21
C LEU A 274 6.12 21.72 -30.48
N LEU A 275 4.98 22.30 -30.90
CA LEU A 275 4.94 23.21 -32.03
C LEU A 275 5.71 24.51 -31.80
N LEU A 276 5.63 25.05 -30.58
CA LEU A 276 6.37 26.24 -30.18
C LEU A 276 7.88 25.94 -30.07
N THR A 277 8.26 24.85 -29.43
CA THR A 277 9.67 24.47 -29.35
C THR A 277 10.26 24.22 -30.74
N TRP A 278 9.54 23.55 -31.63
CA TRP A 278 9.98 23.36 -33.02
C TRP A 278 10.12 24.71 -33.76
N ARG A 279 9.17 25.62 -33.60
CA ARG A 279 9.20 26.96 -34.26
C ARG A 279 10.32 27.86 -33.78
N PHE A 280 10.67 27.79 -32.51
CA PHE A 280 11.67 28.64 -31.86
C PHE A 280 12.97 27.93 -31.50
N ALA A 281 13.06 26.59 -31.77
CA ALA A 281 14.32 25.90 -31.63
C ALA A 281 15.35 26.58 -32.55
N PRO A 282 16.47 27.12 -32.04
CA PRO A 282 17.55 27.59 -32.89
C PRO A 282 17.94 26.41 -33.79
N GLU A 283 18.08 26.70 -35.10
CA GLU A 283 18.56 25.69 -36.04
C GLU A 283 19.84 25.10 -35.47
N PHE A 284 19.77 23.83 -35.00
CA PHE A 284 20.96 23.10 -34.57
C PHE A 284 21.79 22.82 -35.81
N GLY A 285 22.51 23.87 -36.27
CA GLY A 285 23.45 23.88 -37.39
C GLY A 285 24.69 23.01 -37.15
N TRP A 286 24.61 22.07 -36.22
CA TRP A 286 25.74 21.16 -35.88
C TRP A 286 25.81 19.93 -36.79
N ALA A 287 24.75 19.51 -37.40
CA ALA A 287 24.71 18.30 -38.23
C ALA A 287 25.18 18.54 -39.67
N ARG A 288 25.15 19.78 -40.22
CA ARG A 288 25.55 20.08 -41.58
C ARG A 288 27.04 20.38 -41.78
N ARG A 289 27.80 20.72 -40.75
CA ARG A 289 29.22 21.08 -40.89
C ARG A 289 30.17 19.86 -40.93
N ARG A 290 29.73 18.63 -40.72
CA ARG A 290 30.59 17.44 -40.77
C ARG A 290 30.57 16.70 -42.11
N LEU A 291 29.73 17.06 -43.07
CA LEU A 291 29.65 16.38 -44.34
C LEU A 291 30.25 17.11 -45.54
N THR A 292 30.72 18.36 -45.39
CA THR A 292 31.33 19.13 -46.50
C THR A 292 32.81 19.38 -46.37
N GLY A 293 33.47 18.80 -45.39
CA GLY A 293 34.91 19.03 -45.12
C GLY A 293 35.81 17.88 -45.46
N ARG A 294 35.70 17.32 -46.69
CA ARG A 294 36.77 16.39 -47.17
C ARG A 294 36.75 16.28 -48.70
N HIS A 295 37.33 17.28 -49.34
CA HIS A 295 38.02 17.14 -50.66
C HIS A 295 38.74 18.47 -50.94
N SER A 296 39.97 18.56 -50.52
CA SER A 296 40.97 19.42 -51.14
C SER A 296 42.17 18.56 -51.44
N ASN A 297 42.21 18.19 -52.70
CA ASN A 297 43.31 17.52 -53.34
C ASN A 297 44.52 18.45 -53.42
N SER A 298 45.62 18.08 -52.87
CA SER A 298 46.90 18.77 -53.07
C SER A 298 47.69 18.00 -54.12
N SER A 299 47.69 18.55 -55.35
CA SER A 299 48.60 18.16 -56.39
C SER A 299 49.94 18.84 -56.13
N TYR A 300 50.98 18.08 -55.87
CA TYR A 300 52.34 18.55 -55.92
C TYR A 300 52.94 18.23 -57.26
N VAL A 301 53.27 19.25 -58.02
CA VAL A 301 54.14 19.20 -59.20
C VAL A 301 55.58 19.50 -58.77
N GLY A 302 56.49 18.69 -59.21
CA GLY A 302 57.93 18.75 -58.93
C GLY A 302 58.65 19.91 -59.59
N GLY A 303 59.83 20.13 -59.15
CA GLY A 303 60.80 21.09 -59.67
C GLY A 303 62.22 20.76 -59.22
N ARG A 304 63.03 20.42 -60.16
CA ARG A 304 64.44 19.97 -60.20
C ARG A 304 65.42 21.09 -59.83
N ALA A 305 66.65 20.60 -59.58
CA ALA A 305 68.03 21.11 -59.84
C ALA A 305 68.58 22.01 -58.74
N SER A 306 69.74 21.76 -58.27
CA SER A 306 71.08 21.35 -58.66
C SER A 306 71.87 21.12 -57.39
#